data_33d64d8fe0225e394182495b1be20d2e
#
_entry.id   33d64d8fe0225e394182495b1be20d2e
#
_cell.length_a   1.000
_cell.length_b   1.000
_cell.length_c   1.000
_cell.angle_alpha   90.00
_cell.angle_beta   90.00
_cell.angle_gamma   90.00
#
_symmetry.space_group_name_H-M   'P 1'
#
loop_
_entity.id
_entity.type
_entity.pdbx_description
1 polymer ?
#
loop_
_entity_poly.entity_id
_entity_poly.type
_entity_poly.pdbx_seq_one_letter_code
_entity_poly.pdbx_strand_id
1 'polypeptide(L)'
;MRIGVVFPQTELGGDVGAVRGYAQRAEELGFTHVLAYDHVVGADPAVHTGWDGPYDVHTTFHEPMVLYGYLAAVTSMELVTGIIILPQRQTALVAKQAAEVDLLTGGKFRLGVGIGWNRVEYEALGQDFSARGKRLEEQITLLRRLWTEQIVTFDATFDQITGAGLAPMPVGLGNTIQAAT
;
A
#
# COMPACT_ATOMS: atom_id res chain seq x y z
N MET A 1 0.66 21.15 -14.36
CA MET A 1 0.42 20.68 -12.98
C MET A 1 -0.34 19.35 -13.08
N ARG A 2 0.06 18.30 -12.33
CA ARG A 2 -0.67 17.02 -12.28
C ARG A 2 -1.62 17.08 -11.07
N ILE A 3 -2.89 16.79 -11.27
CA ILE A 3 -3.92 16.77 -10.22
C ILE A 3 -4.49 15.37 -10.15
N GLY A 4 -4.57 14.82 -8.95
CA GLY A 4 -5.18 13.52 -8.69
C GLY A 4 -6.40 13.62 -7.79
N VAL A 5 -7.03 12.48 -7.57
CA VAL A 5 -8.16 12.33 -6.67
C VAL A 5 -7.82 11.35 -5.55
N VAL A 6 -8.43 11.55 -4.39
CA VAL A 6 -8.41 10.56 -3.31
C VAL A 6 -9.59 9.61 -3.54
N PHE A 7 -9.33 8.31 -3.49
CA PHE A 7 -10.36 7.30 -3.60
C PHE A 7 -11.30 7.38 -2.38
N PRO A 8 -12.61 7.53 -2.57
CA PRO A 8 -13.58 7.75 -1.48
C PRO A 8 -13.93 6.42 -0.79
N GLN A 9 -12.98 5.86 -0.05
CA GLN A 9 -13.09 4.52 0.55
C GLN A 9 -14.21 4.42 1.57
N THR A 10 -14.44 5.49 2.31
CA THR A 10 -15.44 5.53 3.38
C THR A 10 -16.85 5.79 2.86
N GLU A 11 -16.99 6.30 1.65
CA GLU A 11 -18.25 6.72 1.05
C GLU A 11 -18.86 5.68 0.11
N LEU A 12 -18.02 4.92 -0.62
CA LEU A 12 -18.49 3.95 -1.62
C LEU A 12 -18.86 2.59 -1.02
N GLY A 13 -18.34 2.27 0.16
CA GLY A 13 -18.54 0.96 0.78
C GLY A 13 -18.15 -0.19 -0.16
N GLY A 14 -18.93 -1.27 -0.17
CA GLY A 14 -18.68 -2.45 -1.01
C GLY A 14 -19.30 -2.40 -2.41
N ASP A 15 -19.74 -1.25 -2.93
CA ASP A 15 -20.33 -1.14 -4.27
C ASP A 15 -19.26 -1.14 -5.37
N VAL A 16 -19.03 -2.30 -5.97
CA VAL A 16 -18.04 -2.48 -7.06
C VAL A 16 -18.38 -1.65 -8.30
N GLY A 17 -19.67 -1.39 -8.57
CA GLY A 17 -20.11 -0.53 -9.67
C GLY A 17 -19.70 0.92 -9.44
N ALA A 18 -19.88 1.42 -8.22
CA ALA A 18 -19.46 2.76 -7.82
C ALA A 18 -17.92 2.90 -7.82
N VAL A 19 -17.19 1.88 -7.37
CA VAL A 19 -15.71 1.84 -7.44
C VAL A 19 -15.22 2.02 -8.88
N ARG A 20 -15.78 1.25 -9.82
CA ARG A 20 -15.45 1.36 -11.25
C ARG A 20 -15.82 2.74 -11.80
N GLY A 21 -17.07 3.15 -11.58
CA GLY A 21 -17.59 4.41 -12.09
C GLY A 21 -16.82 5.62 -11.62
N TYR A 22 -16.38 5.61 -10.37
CA TYR A 22 -15.53 6.66 -9.82
C TYR A 22 -14.20 6.80 -10.58
N ALA A 23 -13.48 5.69 -10.76
CA ALA A 23 -12.19 5.71 -11.44
C ALA A 23 -12.31 6.17 -12.90
N GLN A 24 -13.29 5.65 -13.63
CA GLN A 24 -13.54 6.03 -15.02
C GLN A 24 -13.96 7.51 -15.13
N ARG A 25 -14.83 7.97 -14.24
CA ARG A 25 -15.28 9.36 -14.25
C ARG A 25 -14.16 10.34 -13.89
N ALA A 26 -13.30 9.99 -12.94
CA ALA A 26 -12.14 10.80 -12.61
C ALA A 26 -11.17 10.93 -13.81
N GLU A 27 -10.93 9.85 -14.53
CA GLU A 27 -10.10 9.86 -15.75
C GLU A 27 -10.72 10.72 -16.85
N GLU A 28 -12.03 10.58 -17.13
CA GLU A 28 -12.76 11.42 -18.09
C GLU A 28 -12.67 12.91 -17.78
N LEU A 29 -12.64 13.27 -16.49
CA LEU A 29 -12.49 14.65 -16.01
C LEU A 29 -11.06 15.18 -16.09
N GLY A 30 -10.11 14.34 -16.52
CA GLY A 30 -8.71 14.70 -16.73
C GLY A 30 -7.83 14.63 -15.49
N PHE A 31 -8.27 13.96 -14.42
CA PHE A 31 -7.38 13.65 -13.30
C PHE A 31 -6.31 12.65 -13.73
N THR A 32 -5.13 12.76 -13.15
CA THR A 32 -3.95 12.01 -13.60
C THR A 32 -3.57 10.84 -12.72
N HIS A 33 -4.07 10.81 -11.48
CA HIS A 33 -3.79 9.73 -10.54
C HIS A 33 -4.89 9.56 -9.50
N VAL A 34 -4.98 8.35 -8.96
CA VAL A 34 -5.86 7.98 -7.84
C VAL A 34 -4.99 7.60 -6.65
N LEU A 35 -5.28 8.18 -5.49
CA LEU A 35 -4.61 7.87 -4.22
C LEU A 35 -5.61 7.14 -3.31
N ALA A 36 -5.19 6.02 -2.70
CA ALA A 36 -5.96 5.32 -1.68
C ALA A 36 -5.17 5.18 -0.37
N TYR A 37 -5.90 5.20 0.76
CA TYR A 37 -5.35 4.97 2.09
C TYR A 37 -5.34 3.48 2.43
N ASP A 38 -4.53 3.11 3.43
CA ASP A 38 -4.36 1.74 3.90
C ASP A 38 -4.84 1.60 5.36
N HIS A 39 -5.82 0.75 5.56
CA HIS A 39 -6.22 0.21 6.85
C HIS A 39 -6.65 -1.25 6.68
N VAL A 40 -6.25 -2.11 7.62
CA VAL A 40 -6.54 -3.56 7.56
C VAL A 40 -7.69 -3.92 8.49
N VAL A 41 -7.65 -3.45 9.74
CA VAL A 41 -8.70 -3.67 10.74
C VAL A 41 -8.96 -2.41 11.56
N GLY A 42 -10.23 -2.15 11.89
CA GLY A 42 -10.63 -1.07 12.79
C GLY A 42 -10.70 -1.54 14.25
N ALA A 43 -10.40 -0.64 15.17
CA ALA A 43 -10.63 -0.89 16.60
C ALA A 43 -12.12 -0.78 16.93
N ASP A 44 -12.61 -1.62 17.83
CA ASP A 44 -13.94 -1.47 18.43
C ASP A 44 -13.86 -0.50 19.63
N PRO A 45 -14.49 0.69 19.58
CA PRO A 45 -14.48 1.63 20.68
C PRO A 45 -15.12 1.12 21.98
N ALA A 46 -15.99 0.11 21.88
CA ALA A 46 -16.58 -0.53 23.04
C ALA A 46 -15.58 -1.37 23.84
N VAL A 47 -14.57 -1.91 23.16
CA VAL A 47 -13.49 -2.69 23.77
C VAL A 47 -12.28 -1.80 24.12
N HIS A 48 -11.91 -0.93 23.19
CA HIS A 48 -10.78 0.00 23.35
C HIS A 48 -11.27 1.31 23.93
N THR A 49 -11.55 1.32 25.25
CA THR A 49 -12.05 2.53 25.96
C THR A 49 -11.07 3.68 25.84
N GLY A 50 -11.57 4.85 25.43
CA GLY A 50 -10.73 6.02 25.15
C GLY A 50 -10.15 6.06 23.75
N TRP A 51 -10.68 5.23 22.82
CA TRP A 51 -10.33 5.31 21.42
C TRP A 51 -10.65 6.71 20.86
N ASP A 52 -9.62 7.37 20.34
CA ASP A 52 -9.67 8.71 19.75
C ASP A 52 -9.16 8.73 18.30
N GLY A 53 -8.93 7.57 17.74
CA GLY A 53 -8.50 7.42 16.34
C GLY A 53 -9.58 7.89 15.36
N PRO A 54 -9.19 8.41 14.19
CA PRO A 54 -10.12 8.92 13.18
C PRO A 54 -10.98 7.84 12.51
N TYR A 55 -10.63 6.56 12.67
CA TYR A 55 -11.29 5.41 12.06
C TYR A 55 -11.45 4.29 13.08
N ASP A 56 -12.56 3.55 12.96
CA ASP A 56 -12.90 2.43 13.83
C ASP A 56 -13.41 1.21 13.01
N VAL A 57 -13.93 0.20 13.70
CA VAL A 57 -14.46 -1.03 13.11
C VAL A 57 -15.62 -0.80 12.13
N HIS A 58 -16.29 0.35 12.17
CA HIS A 58 -17.41 0.69 11.30
C HIS A 58 -16.96 1.45 10.04
N THR A 59 -15.70 1.85 9.96
CA THR A 59 -15.18 2.63 8.83
C THR A 59 -14.67 1.69 7.73
N THR A 60 -15.25 1.84 6.54
CA THR A 60 -14.89 0.98 5.39
C THR A 60 -13.55 1.42 4.79
N PHE A 61 -12.67 0.45 4.59
CA PHE A 61 -11.44 0.59 3.80
C PHE A 61 -11.28 -0.59 2.85
N HIS A 62 -10.84 -0.31 1.63
CA HIS A 62 -10.41 -1.33 0.68
C HIS A 62 -8.92 -1.61 0.88
N GLU A 63 -8.52 -2.87 0.73
CA GLU A 63 -7.09 -3.22 0.72
C GLU A 63 -6.45 -2.67 -0.57
N PRO A 64 -5.45 -1.78 -0.48
CA PRO A 64 -5.01 -1.00 -1.65
C PRO A 64 -4.42 -1.84 -2.78
N MET A 65 -3.65 -2.90 -2.50
CA MET A 65 -3.03 -3.70 -3.55
C MET A 65 -4.06 -4.53 -4.33
N VAL A 66 -5.09 -5.04 -3.63
CA VAL A 66 -6.21 -5.77 -4.26
C VAL A 66 -7.08 -4.80 -5.07
N LEU A 67 -7.41 -3.63 -4.49
CA LEU A 67 -8.14 -2.57 -5.19
C LEU A 67 -7.41 -2.15 -6.47
N TYR A 68 -6.10 -1.97 -6.41
CA TYR A 68 -5.31 -1.51 -7.55
C TYR A 68 -5.16 -2.58 -8.64
N GLY A 69 -5.13 -3.85 -8.28
CA GLY A 69 -5.23 -4.93 -9.27
C GLY A 69 -6.53 -4.84 -10.09
N TYR A 70 -7.66 -4.48 -9.44
CA TYR A 70 -8.92 -4.23 -10.14
C TYR A 70 -8.91 -2.93 -10.94
N LEU A 71 -8.44 -1.82 -10.35
CA LEU A 71 -8.41 -0.51 -11.01
C LEU A 71 -7.49 -0.47 -12.23
N ALA A 72 -6.39 -1.20 -12.22
CA ALA A 72 -5.49 -1.31 -13.37
C ALA A 72 -6.19 -1.83 -14.65
N ALA A 73 -7.29 -2.58 -14.50
CA ALA A 73 -8.08 -3.07 -15.63
C ALA A 73 -9.15 -2.07 -16.13
N VAL A 74 -9.44 -0.99 -15.36
CA VAL A 74 -10.58 -0.11 -15.65
C VAL A 74 -10.20 1.36 -15.86
N THR A 75 -8.96 1.74 -15.56
CA THR A 75 -8.44 3.11 -15.77
C THR A 75 -6.96 3.06 -16.19
N SER A 76 -6.51 4.08 -16.89
CA SER A 76 -5.10 4.27 -17.25
C SER A 76 -4.37 5.31 -16.38
N MET A 77 -5.02 5.83 -15.33
CA MET A 77 -4.43 6.75 -14.37
C MET A 77 -3.30 6.10 -13.58
N GLU A 78 -2.37 6.91 -13.07
CA GLU A 78 -1.37 6.45 -12.10
C GLU A 78 -2.06 6.07 -10.78
N LEU A 79 -1.73 4.91 -10.22
CA LEU A 79 -2.23 4.46 -8.92
C LEU A 79 -1.18 4.76 -7.84
N VAL A 80 -1.62 5.38 -6.74
CA VAL A 80 -0.72 5.91 -5.70
C VAL A 80 -1.22 5.46 -4.33
N THR A 81 -0.38 4.80 -3.53
CA THR A 81 -0.74 4.55 -2.13
C THR A 81 -0.43 5.77 -1.27
N GLY A 82 -1.36 6.17 -0.44
CA GLY A 82 -1.20 7.31 0.42
C GLY A 82 -1.54 7.04 1.90
N ILE A 83 -0.93 6.10 2.46
CA ILE A 83 0.29 5.28 2.26
C ILE A 83 -0.03 3.80 2.52
N ILE A 84 0.88 2.88 2.18
CA ILE A 84 0.91 1.53 2.78
C ILE A 84 1.61 1.63 4.14
N ILE A 85 1.00 1.08 5.18
CA ILE A 85 1.64 0.95 6.49
C ILE A 85 2.61 -0.22 6.43
N LEU A 86 3.79 0.02 5.88
CA LEU A 86 4.73 -1.02 5.49
C LEU A 86 5.19 -1.90 6.67
N PRO A 87 5.47 -1.37 7.88
CA PRO A 87 5.93 -2.21 8.99
C PRO A 87 4.90 -3.21 9.52
N GLN A 88 3.64 -3.10 9.13
CA GLN A 88 2.61 -4.10 9.44
C GLN A 88 2.66 -5.31 8.51
N ARG A 89 3.40 -5.24 7.40
CA ARG A 89 3.36 -6.21 6.30
C ARG A 89 4.68 -6.97 6.16
N GLN A 90 4.61 -8.14 5.53
CA GLN A 90 5.78 -8.91 5.14
C GLN A 90 6.45 -8.24 3.93
N THR A 91 7.73 -7.92 4.04
CA THR A 91 8.47 -7.13 3.04
C THR A 91 8.49 -7.80 1.66
N ALA A 92 8.82 -9.08 1.60
CA ALA A 92 8.87 -9.82 0.33
C ALA A 92 7.48 -9.92 -0.35
N LEU A 93 6.40 -10.03 0.45
CA LEU A 93 5.03 -10.06 -0.09
C LEU A 93 4.64 -8.71 -0.68
N VAL A 94 4.91 -7.61 0.03
CA VAL A 94 4.67 -6.26 -0.51
C VAL A 94 5.51 -5.99 -1.75
N ALA A 95 6.77 -6.43 -1.76
CA ALA A 95 7.62 -6.32 -2.96
C ALA A 95 6.99 -6.98 -4.16
N LYS A 96 6.42 -8.19 -3.99
CA LYS A 96 5.75 -8.93 -5.05
C LYS A 96 4.44 -8.28 -5.49
N GLN A 97 3.60 -7.86 -4.55
CA GLN A 97 2.33 -7.19 -4.83
C GLN A 97 2.54 -5.87 -5.57
N ALA A 98 3.50 -5.06 -5.11
CA ALA A 98 3.84 -3.80 -5.74
C ALA A 98 4.38 -3.99 -7.18
N ALA A 99 5.24 -4.99 -7.40
CA ALA A 99 5.73 -5.34 -8.72
C ALA A 99 4.59 -5.76 -9.66
N GLU A 100 3.61 -6.50 -9.15
CA GLU A 100 2.45 -6.92 -9.94
C GLU A 100 1.56 -5.73 -10.31
N VAL A 101 1.25 -4.83 -9.37
CA VAL A 101 0.48 -3.61 -9.66
C VAL A 101 1.22 -2.73 -10.68
N ASP A 102 2.54 -2.60 -10.54
CA ASP A 102 3.38 -1.84 -11.48
C ASP A 102 3.32 -2.41 -12.90
N LEU A 103 3.39 -3.73 -13.03
CA LEU A 103 3.24 -4.42 -14.32
C LEU A 103 1.84 -4.23 -14.92
N LEU A 104 0.79 -4.43 -14.13
CA LEU A 104 -0.60 -4.30 -14.57
C LEU A 104 -0.93 -2.87 -15.02
N THR A 105 -0.27 -1.87 -14.44
CA THR A 105 -0.44 -0.45 -14.80
C THR A 105 0.51 0.02 -15.90
N GLY A 106 1.41 -0.84 -16.38
CA GLY A 106 2.45 -0.46 -17.35
C GLY A 106 3.45 0.55 -16.80
N GLY A 107 3.83 0.41 -15.53
CA GLY A 107 4.77 1.30 -14.84
C GLY A 107 4.14 2.57 -14.26
N LYS A 108 2.81 2.63 -14.15
CA LYS A 108 2.08 3.78 -13.56
C LYS A 108 1.63 3.49 -12.13
N PHE A 109 2.53 3.00 -11.32
CA PHE A 109 2.31 2.78 -9.90
C PHE A 109 3.34 3.54 -9.07
N ARG A 110 2.88 4.19 -8.00
CA ARG A 110 3.72 4.87 -7.02
C ARG A 110 3.43 4.32 -5.64
N LEU A 111 4.43 3.71 -5.02
CA LEU A 111 4.33 3.19 -3.67
C LEU A 111 4.70 4.27 -2.66
N GLY A 112 3.69 4.83 -1.99
CA GLY A 112 3.86 5.62 -0.77
C GLY A 112 3.85 4.68 0.43
N VAL A 113 4.80 4.85 1.36
CA VAL A 113 4.92 4.03 2.57
C VAL A 113 5.01 4.89 3.82
N GLY A 114 4.57 4.37 4.95
CA GLY A 114 4.65 5.05 6.23
C GLY A 114 4.59 4.08 7.39
N ILE A 115 4.71 4.62 8.63
CA ILE A 115 4.76 3.81 9.85
C ILE A 115 3.39 3.57 10.49
N GLY A 116 2.35 4.33 10.13
CA GLY A 116 1.03 4.24 10.77
C GLY A 116 1.01 4.61 12.26
N TRP A 117 -0.20 4.72 12.78
CA TRP A 117 -0.47 5.15 14.16
C TRP A 117 -1.30 4.13 14.96
N ASN A 118 -2.01 3.21 14.30
CA ASN A 118 -2.99 2.31 14.90
C ASN A 118 -2.32 1.09 15.54
N ARG A 119 -2.21 1.08 16.87
CA ARG A 119 -1.62 -0.04 17.62
C ARG A 119 -2.44 -1.33 17.50
N VAL A 120 -3.75 -1.22 17.38
CA VAL A 120 -4.64 -2.39 17.26
C VAL A 120 -4.36 -3.17 15.97
N GLU A 121 -4.10 -2.47 14.88
CA GLU A 121 -3.69 -3.12 13.62
C GLU A 121 -2.33 -3.82 13.75
N TYR A 122 -1.36 -3.17 14.42
CA TYR A 122 -0.06 -3.80 14.65
C TYR A 122 -0.17 -5.10 15.43
N GLU A 123 -0.99 -5.09 16.50
CA GLU A 123 -1.27 -6.29 17.29
C GLU A 123 -1.96 -7.37 16.44
N ALA A 124 -3.01 -7.03 15.72
CA ALA A 124 -3.76 -7.94 14.86
C ALA A 124 -2.89 -8.57 13.76
N LEU A 125 -1.89 -7.84 13.27
CA LEU A 125 -0.95 -8.30 12.25
C LEU A 125 0.35 -8.90 12.83
N GLY A 126 0.42 -9.06 14.16
CA GLY A 126 1.55 -9.68 14.85
C GLY A 126 2.85 -8.88 14.76
N GLN A 127 2.79 -7.55 14.68
CA GLN A 127 3.95 -6.69 14.53
C GLN A 127 4.19 -5.79 15.73
N ASP A 128 5.48 -5.57 16.06
CA ASP A 128 5.87 -4.67 17.15
C ASP A 128 5.72 -3.20 16.75
N PHE A 129 4.76 -2.52 17.37
CA PHE A 129 4.54 -1.09 17.16
C PHE A 129 5.75 -0.23 17.52
N SER A 130 6.52 -0.61 18.54
CA SER A 130 7.68 0.17 19.01
C SER A 130 8.85 0.14 18.02
N ALA A 131 8.98 -0.94 17.26
CA ALA A 131 10.04 -1.14 16.28
C ALA A 131 9.74 -0.56 14.89
N ARG A 132 8.52 -0.02 14.66
CA ARG A 132 8.02 0.33 13.33
C ARG A 132 8.91 1.26 12.50
N GLY A 133 9.57 2.23 13.13
CA GLY A 133 10.49 3.14 12.41
C GLY A 133 11.71 2.41 11.87
N LYS A 134 12.41 1.64 12.71
CA LYS A 134 13.58 0.86 12.31
C LYS A 134 13.23 -0.20 11.28
N ARG A 135 12.08 -0.86 11.46
CA ARG A 135 11.58 -1.85 10.50
C ARG A 135 11.30 -1.21 9.14
N LEU A 136 10.68 -0.03 9.08
CA LEU A 136 10.44 0.69 7.83
C LEU A 136 11.73 0.97 7.06
N GLU A 137 12.77 1.46 7.74
CA GLU A 137 14.07 1.75 7.11
C GLU A 137 14.70 0.51 6.49
N GLU A 138 14.68 -0.60 7.23
CA GLU A 138 15.18 -1.90 6.75
C GLU A 138 14.36 -2.41 5.56
N GLN A 139 13.03 -2.36 5.65
CA GLN A 139 12.12 -2.78 4.60
C GLN A 139 12.30 -1.98 3.30
N ILE A 140 12.46 -0.64 3.37
CA ILE A 140 12.73 0.19 2.19
C ILE A 140 14.02 -0.25 1.49
N THR A 141 15.05 -0.56 2.27
CA THR A 141 16.32 -1.04 1.72
C THR A 141 16.14 -2.37 1.00
N LEU A 142 15.44 -3.31 1.62
CA LEU A 142 15.18 -4.63 1.03
C LEU A 142 14.27 -4.54 -0.21
N LEU A 143 13.21 -3.72 -0.18
CA LEU A 143 12.33 -3.51 -1.33
C LEU A 143 13.10 -3.05 -2.56
N ARG A 144 13.97 -2.05 -2.40
CA ARG A 144 14.80 -1.53 -3.51
C ARG A 144 15.67 -2.62 -4.12
N ARG A 145 16.28 -3.46 -3.28
CA ARG A 145 17.11 -4.58 -3.74
C ARG A 145 16.28 -5.62 -4.49
N LEU A 146 15.11 -6.00 -3.94
CA LEU A 146 14.22 -6.97 -4.57
C LEU A 146 13.70 -6.51 -5.95
N TRP A 147 13.61 -5.21 -6.20
CA TRP A 147 13.16 -4.68 -7.50
C TRP A 147 14.27 -4.40 -8.51
N THR A 148 15.54 -4.50 -8.09
CA THR A 148 16.69 -4.16 -8.97
C THR A 148 17.67 -5.31 -9.14
N GLU A 149 17.68 -6.27 -8.20
CA GLU A 149 18.59 -7.41 -8.21
C GLU A 149 17.80 -8.70 -8.51
N GLN A 150 18.32 -9.55 -9.41
CA GLN A 150 17.67 -10.83 -9.71
C GLN A 150 17.74 -11.81 -8.54
N ILE A 151 18.82 -11.78 -7.78
CA ILE A 151 19.05 -12.64 -6.63
C ILE A 151 19.53 -11.76 -5.46
N VAL A 152 18.81 -11.81 -4.35
CA VAL A 152 19.10 -11.06 -3.13
C VAL A 152 19.51 -12.04 -2.03
N THR A 153 20.59 -11.72 -1.34
CA THR A 153 20.89 -12.22 0.00
C THR A 153 20.90 -11.03 0.94
N PHE A 154 20.05 -11.07 1.96
CA PHE A 154 19.86 -9.99 2.93
C PHE A 154 19.71 -10.60 4.32
N ASP A 155 20.52 -10.14 5.26
CA ASP A 155 20.50 -10.61 6.65
C ASP A 155 20.51 -9.38 7.56
N ALA A 156 19.34 -9.10 8.17
CA ALA A 156 19.15 -7.94 9.02
C ALA A 156 18.25 -8.29 10.22
N THR A 157 17.77 -7.28 10.94
CA THR A 157 17.05 -7.50 12.21
C THR A 157 15.65 -8.07 12.02
N PHE A 158 14.93 -7.62 10.98
CA PHE A 158 13.51 -7.95 10.77
C PHE A 158 13.27 -8.84 9.56
N ASP A 159 14.16 -8.79 8.58
CA ASP A 159 14.03 -9.54 7.34
C ASP A 159 15.28 -10.34 7.02
N GLN A 160 15.09 -11.59 6.60
CA GLN A 160 16.18 -12.48 6.18
C GLN A 160 15.81 -13.15 4.85
N ILE A 161 16.69 -13.04 3.86
CA ILE A 161 16.55 -13.69 2.55
C ILE A 161 17.90 -14.27 2.15
N THR A 162 17.92 -15.52 1.72
CA THR A 162 19.12 -16.18 1.24
C THR A 162 18.92 -16.66 -0.20
N GLY A 163 19.59 -16.00 -1.15
CA GLY A 163 19.63 -16.45 -2.55
C GLY A 163 18.26 -16.52 -3.22
N ALA A 164 17.37 -15.54 -2.99
CA ALA A 164 16.03 -15.50 -3.58
C ALA A 164 15.77 -14.17 -4.30
N GLY A 165 14.78 -14.12 -5.17
CA GLY A 165 14.43 -12.93 -5.93
C GLY A 165 13.00 -12.93 -6.42
N LEU A 166 12.57 -11.85 -7.08
CA LEU A 166 11.27 -11.70 -7.66
C LEU A 166 11.27 -12.05 -9.17
N ALA A 167 10.20 -12.72 -9.59
CA ALA A 167 9.86 -12.89 -11.00
C ALA A 167 8.33 -12.84 -11.14
N PRO A 168 7.78 -12.00 -12.05
CA PRO A 168 8.48 -11.02 -12.89
C PRO A 168 9.01 -9.82 -12.06
N MET A 169 9.97 -9.08 -12.64
CA MET A 169 10.48 -7.83 -12.09
C MET A 169 9.53 -6.67 -12.43
N PRO A 170 9.44 -5.61 -11.62
CA PRO A 170 8.64 -4.44 -11.94
C PRO A 170 9.23 -3.66 -13.12
N VAL A 171 8.41 -2.81 -13.74
CA VAL A 171 8.80 -1.95 -14.86
C VAL A 171 9.41 -0.63 -14.37
N GLY A 172 8.84 0.00 -13.35
CA GLY A 172 9.15 1.36 -12.93
C GLY A 172 9.56 1.54 -11.46
N LEU A 173 9.32 0.58 -10.58
CA LEU A 173 9.40 0.77 -9.13
C LEU A 173 10.81 1.00 -8.56
N GLY A 174 11.88 0.61 -9.23
CA GLY A 174 13.24 0.68 -8.69
C GLY A 174 13.66 2.08 -8.15
N ASN A 175 13.00 3.16 -8.60
CA ASN A 175 13.33 4.54 -8.27
C ASN A 175 12.19 5.34 -7.59
N THR A 176 11.05 4.73 -7.28
CA THR A 176 9.81 5.47 -6.96
C THR A 176 9.20 5.25 -5.57
N ILE A 177 9.97 4.77 -4.58
CA ILE A 177 9.46 4.70 -3.19
C ILE A 177 9.46 6.11 -2.59
N GLN A 178 8.29 6.56 -2.12
CA GLN A 178 8.15 7.78 -1.34
C GLN A 178 7.78 7.42 0.11
N ALA A 179 8.63 7.79 1.06
CA ALA A 179 8.33 7.67 2.48
C ALA A 179 7.64 8.95 2.97
N ALA A 180 6.47 8.80 3.58
CA ALA A 180 5.85 9.86 4.36
C ALA A 180 6.37 9.75 5.82
N THR A 181 6.97 10.82 6.31
CA THR A 181 7.44 10.97 7.69
C THR A 181 6.37 11.57 8.56
#